data_a3a2b5546c9d1171f069bfd529bd0a8a
#
_entry.id   a3a2b5546c9d1171f069bfd529bd0a8a
#
_cell.length_a   1.000
_cell.length_b   1.000
_cell.length_c   1.000
_cell.angle_alpha   90.00
_cell.angle_beta   90.00
_cell.angle_gamma   90.00
#
_symmetry.space_group_name_H-M   'P 1'
#
loop_
_entity.id
_entity.type
_entity.pdbx_description
1 polymer ?
#
loop_
_entity_poly.entity_id
_entity_poly.type
_entity_poly.pdbx_seq_one_letter_code
_entity_poly.pdbx_strand_id
1 'polypeptide(L)'
;MDTRGFILCAAAVGILPVTAGCTDRAPQEHPNILFILSDDHTSQSWGIYGGILAPYAANDNIARLAAEGCVLDNAFCTNSISVPSRAAILTGQYSHLNGVYTLDDALRPEQDNIAKRLQQAGYRTALIGKWHLKKEPAGFDYYSVFHDQGTYRDPVFKTAENWMDDDKGVGGAVEKGFSTDLVTDKAIRWIKERDRTKPFSMFCHFKATHEPCDFPERFAHLYDGVKFPEPENLLEFGPAKSGRTFAGQPLETMAWRWNKAYTDPENWWTYYPELPFCGVEGDSVANRRAIYQKLVRDYLRCAAAIDDNIGRLLRTLDEEGLAENTVVIYVSDQGYFLGEHGFFDKRIMYEEPLRMPFVIRYPKEIPAGT
;
A
#
# COMPACT_ATOMS: atom_id res chain seq x y z
N MET A 1 -5.89 75.18 -71.02
CA MET A 1 -6.36 75.24 -69.63
C MET A 1 -6.55 73.87 -69.15
N ASP A 2 -5.82 73.51 -68.18
CA ASP A 2 -5.42 72.17 -67.76
C ASP A 2 -6.51 71.49 -66.95
N THR A 3 -6.90 70.25 -67.32
CA THR A 3 -7.74 69.39 -66.51
C THR A 3 -6.95 68.16 -66.18
N ARG A 4 -6.46 68.11 -64.97
CA ARG A 4 -5.76 66.96 -64.39
C ARG A 4 -6.78 65.91 -63.96
N GLY A 5 -6.69 64.69 -64.54
CA GLY A 5 -7.46 63.52 -64.12
C GLY A 5 -6.88 62.91 -62.88
N PHE A 6 -7.76 62.58 -61.92
CA PHE A 6 -7.45 61.74 -60.75
C PHE A 6 -7.69 60.29 -61.07
N ILE A 7 -6.65 59.48 -60.97
CA ILE A 7 -6.75 58.00 -61.02
C ILE A 7 -7.02 57.55 -59.60
N LEU A 8 -8.21 56.92 -59.37
CA LEU A 8 -8.51 56.15 -58.13
C LEU A 8 -7.93 54.74 -58.27
N CYS A 9 -6.94 54.41 -57.45
CA CYS A 9 -6.53 53.02 -57.24
C CYS A 9 -7.45 52.43 -56.22
N ALA A 10 -8.29 51.46 -56.60
CA ALA A 10 -9.04 50.64 -55.72
C ALA A 10 -8.15 49.45 -55.27
N ALA A 11 -7.76 49.47 -53.99
CA ALA A 11 -7.08 48.34 -53.37
C ALA A 11 -8.12 47.26 -52.98
N ALA A 12 -8.10 46.14 -53.67
CA ALA A 12 -8.89 44.95 -53.29
C ALA A 12 -8.24 44.31 -52.09
N VAL A 13 -8.88 44.39 -50.91
CA VAL A 13 -8.50 43.64 -49.71
C VAL A 13 -9.07 42.23 -49.84
N GLY A 14 -8.23 41.27 -50.18
CA GLY A 14 -8.58 39.87 -50.18
C GLY A 14 -8.74 39.33 -48.74
N ILE A 15 -9.97 39.06 -48.33
CA ILE A 15 -10.27 38.36 -47.09
C ILE A 15 -10.01 36.87 -47.35
N LEU A 16 -8.90 36.33 -46.86
CA LEU A 16 -8.66 34.89 -46.78
C LEU A 16 -9.53 34.31 -45.65
N PRO A 17 -10.35 33.28 -45.92
CA PRO A 17 -11.07 32.61 -44.85
C PRO A 17 -10.05 31.87 -43.96
N VAL A 18 -9.91 32.30 -42.71
CA VAL A 18 -9.24 31.53 -41.67
C VAL A 18 -10.19 30.37 -41.35
N THR A 19 -9.97 29.22 -41.97
CA THR A 19 -10.56 27.97 -41.53
C THR A 19 -9.90 27.64 -40.20
N ALA A 20 -10.58 27.95 -39.09
CA ALA A 20 -10.25 27.40 -37.79
C ALA A 20 -10.45 25.88 -37.90
N GLY A 21 -9.37 25.17 -38.16
CA GLY A 21 -9.33 23.72 -38.03
C GLY A 21 -9.58 23.39 -36.58
N CYS A 22 -10.82 23.04 -36.22
CA CYS A 22 -11.06 22.23 -35.05
C CYS A 22 -10.30 20.92 -35.29
N THR A 23 -9.10 20.83 -34.78
CA THR A 23 -8.47 19.54 -34.58
C THR A 23 -9.37 18.84 -33.55
N ASP A 24 -10.23 17.92 -34.00
CA ASP A 24 -10.83 16.92 -33.15
C ASP A 24 -9.67 16.21 -32.46
N ARG A 25 -9.30 16.67 -31.28
CA ARG A 25 -8.46 15.90 -30.38
C ARG A 25 -9.27 14.64 -30.12
N ALA A 26 -8.77 13.50 -30.58
CA ALA A 26 -9.28 12.21 -30.15
C ALA A 26 -9.52 12.27 -28.63
N PRO A 27 -10.63 11.77 -28.10
CA PRO A 27 -10.88 11.78 -26.67
C PRO A 27 -9.63 11.26 -25.97
N GLN A 28 -9.07 12.06 -25.09
CA GLN A 28 -7.85 11.64 -24.36
C GLN A 28 -8.27 10.42 -23.55
N GLU A 29 -7.73 9.28 -23.91
CA GLU A 29 -8.05 8.01 -23.28
C GLU A 29 -7.57 8.08 -21.84
N HIS A 30 -8.48 8.12 -20.88
CA HIS A 30 -8.14 8.15 -19.47
C HIS A 30 -7.39 6.87 -19.10
N PRO A 31 -6.22 6.94 -18.41
CA PRO A 31 -5.49 5.75 -17.99
C PRO A 31 -6.29 4.97 -16.96
N ASN A 32 -6.13 3.67 -16.95
CA ASN A 32 -6.52 2.89 -15.78
C ASN A 32 -5.61 3.19 -14.59
N ILE A 33 -6.07 2.92 -13.38
CA ILE A 33 -5.31 3.12 -12.15
C ILE A 33 -5.34 1.80 -11.37
N LEU A 34 -4.17 1.26 -11.07
CA LEU A 34 -3.99 0.17 -10.11
C LEU A 34 -3.19 0.70 -8.93
N PHE A 35 -3.88 0.95 -7.83
CA PHE A 35 -3.30 1.42 -6.58
C PHE A 35 -3.13 0.25 -5.61
N ILE A 36 -1.89 -0.15 -5.36
CA ILE A 36 -1.55 -1.27 -4.48
C ILE A 36 -1.03 -0.69 -3.16
N LEU A 37 -1.67 -1.04 -2.06
CA LEU A 37 -1.34 -0.57 -0.72
C LEU A 37 -1.05 -1.77 0.19
N SER A 38 0.14 -1.81 0.77
CA SER A 38 0.47 -2.75 1.84
C SER A 38 0.30 -2.09 3.22
N ASP A 39 0.36 -2.90 4.27
CA ASP A 39 0.22 -2.47 5.66
C ASP A 39 1.56 -2.70 6.38
N ASP A 40 2.14 -1.63 6.92
CA ASP A 40 3.44 -1.68 7.63
C ASP A 40 4.66 -2.12 6.79
N HIS A 41 4.61 -2.02 5.47
CA HIS A 41 5.73 -2.44 4.62
C HIS A 41 6.78 -1.33 4.51
N THR A 42 7.82 -1.43 5.33
CA THR A 42 8.88 -0.41 5.40
C THR A 42 9.82 -0.47 4.19
N SER A 43 10.30 0.70 3.76
CA SER A 43 11.30 0.82 2.68
C SER A 43 12.62 0.10 2.99
N GLN A 44 12.98 -0.06 4.27
CA GLN A 44 14.21 -0.75 4.69
C GLN A 44 14.25 -2.23 4.33
N SER A 45 13.09 -2.86 4.11
CA SER A 45 12.97 -4.27 3.70
C SER A 45 13.00 -4.47 2.18
N TRP A 46 13.31 -3.44 1.39
CA TRP A 46 13.26 -3.46 -0.05
C TRP A 46 14.63 -3.23 -0.67
N GLY A 47 15.03 -4.12 -1.59
CA GLY A 47 16.30 -4.00 -2.29
C GLY A 47 16.47 -2.69 -3.06
N ILE A 48 15.37 -2.16 -3.63
CA ILE A 48 15.39 -0.93 -4.43
C ILE A 48 15.73 0.34 -3.63
N TYR A 49 15.53 0.34 -2.30
CA TYR A 49 15.90 1.45 -1.43
C TYR A 49 17.27 1.30 -0.78
N GLY A 50 17.96 0.18 -1.00
CA GLY A 50 19.21 -0.13 -0.34
C GLY A 50 19.04 -0.47 1.14
N GLY A 51 20.08 -0.25 1.92
CA GLY A 51 20.09 -0.58 3.34
C GLY A 51 20.58 -2.00 3.63
N ILE A 52 20.67 -2.34 4.93
CA ILE A 52 21.32 -3.58 5.37
C ILE A 52 20.56 -4.85 4.98
N LEU A 53 19.23 -4.75 4.79
CA LEU A 53 18.37 -5.87 4.40
C LEU A 53 18.21 -6.02 2.87
N ALA A 54 18.68 -5.06 2.07
CA ALA A 54 18.56 -5.09 0.62
C ALA A 54 19.04 -6.39 -0.04
N PRO A 55 20.17 -7.00 0.36
CA PRO A 55 20.63 -8.25 -0.25
C PRO A 55 19.74 -9.47 0.03
N TYR A 56 18.83 -9.35 0.99
CA TYR A 56 17.94 -10.43 1.42
C TYR A 56 16.51 -10.26 0.94
N ALA A 57 16.16 -9.10 0.40
CA ALA A 57 14.80 -8.81 -0.03
C ALA A 57 14.44 -9.63 -1.29
N ALA A 58 13.43 -10.50 -1.17
CA ALA A 58 12.83 -11.21 -2.31
C ALA A 58 11.80 -10.27 -2.97
N ASN A 59 12.25 -9.43 -3.90
CA ASN A 59 11.44 -8.36 -4.48
C ASN A 59 11.67 -8.14 -5.98
N ASP A 60 11.82 -9.20 -6.75
CA ASP A 60 12.08 -9.14 -8.19
C ASP A 60 10.98 -8.42 -8.98
N ASN A 61 9.71 -8.59 -8.57
CA ASN A 61 8.57 -7.99 -9.25
C ASN A 61 8.43 -6.49 -8.94
N ILE A 62 8.72 -6.09 -7.71
CA ILE A 62 8.75 -4.66 -7.38
C ILE A 62 9.97 -3.98 -8.01
N ALA A 63 11.10 -4.68 -8.13
CA ALA A 63 12.26 -4.20 -8.84
C ALA A 63 11.96 -3.99 -10.35
N ARG A 64 11.15 -4.88 -10.94
CA ARG A 64 10.62 -4.69 -12.31
C ARG A 64 9.77 -3.40 -12.37
N LEU A 65 8.82 -3.22 -11.44
CA LEU A 65 7.97 -2.03 -11.41
C LEU A 65 8.80 -0.75 -11.27
N ALA A 66 9.82 -0.78 -10.41
CA ALA A 66 10.76 0.33 -10.21
C ALA A 66 11.60 0.62 -11.47
N ALA A 67 12.13 -0.41 -12.12
CA ALA A 67 12.92 -0.27 -13.34
C ALA A 67 12.10 0.27 -14.54
N GLU A 68 10.81 -0.07 -14.60
CA GLU A 68 9.87 0.41 -15.62
C GLU A 68 9.20 1.74 -15.26
N GLY A 69 9.44 2.29 -14.07
CA GLY A 69 8.80 3.48 -13.53
C GLY A 69 9.73 4.42 -12.79
N CYS A 70 9.21 5.02 -11.73
CA CYS A 70 9.90 5.97 -10.85
C CYS A 70 9.81 5.52 -9.40
N VAL A 71 10.91 5.66 -8.66
CA VAL A 71 10.99 5.43 -7.21
C VAL A 71 11.10 6.76 -6.48
N LEU A 72 10.21 7.00 -5.52
CA LEU A 72 10.31 8.18 -4.67
C LEU A 72 11.07 7.82 -3.39
N ASP A 73 12.25 8.37 -3.24
CA ASP A 73 13.11 8.11 -2.06
C ASP A 73 12.59 8.72 -0.77
N ASN A 74 11.83 9.82 -0.89
CA ASN A 74 11.39 10.63 0.24
C ASN A 74 9.86 10.75 0.27
N ALA A 75 9.18 9.60 0.38
CA ALA A 75 7.74 9.53 0.60
C ALA A 75 7.45 9.27 2.09
N PHE A 76 6.60 10.10 2.68
CA PHE A 76 6.29 10.04 4.11
C PHE A 76 4.79 10.00 4.33
N CYS A 77 4.33 9.14 5.25
CA CYS A 77 2.96 9.16 5.72
C CYS A 77 2.71 10.36 6.64
N THR A 78 1.47 10.80 6.71
CA THR A 78 1.07 11.91 7.60
C THR A 78 0.94 11.48 9.06
N ASN A 79 0.64 10.21 9.29
CA ASN A 79 0.53 9.55 10.58
C ASN A 79 1.02 8.12 10.46
N SER A 80 1.95 7.70 11.28
CA SER A 80 2.45 6.33 11.27
C SER A 80 1.54 5.36 12.05
N ILE A 81 0.23 5.34 11.66
CA ILE A 81 -0.76 4.40 12.18
C ILE A 81 -1.89 4.23 11.16
N SER A 82 -2.34 3.00 10.94
CA SER A 82 -3.11 2.58 9.76
C SER A 82 -4.39 3.39 9.50
N VAL A 83 -5.28 3.57 10.49
CA VAL A 83 -6.59 4.24 10.27
C VAL A 83 -6.40 5.70 9.83
N PRO A 84 -5.64 6.56 10.55
CA PRO A 84 -5.39 7.93 10.11
C PRO A 84 -4.64 8.03 8.78
N SER A 85 -3.63 7.16 8.55
CA SER A 85 -2.88 7.17 7.32
C SER A 85 -3.76 6.80 6.11
N ARG A 86 -4.55 5.72 6.21
CA ARG A 86 -5.48 5.30 5.14
C ARG A 86 -6.53 6.36 4.86
N ALA A 87 -7.06 7.03 5.89
CA ALA A 87 -7.97 8.15 5.72
C ALA A 87 -7.28 9.32 4.99
N ALA A 88 -6.03 9.65 5.34
CA ALA A 88 -5.28 10.70 4.66
C ALA A 88 -5.00 10.36 3.19
N ILE A 89 -4.62 9.11 2.88
CA ILE A 89 -4.40 8.62 1.50
C ILE A 89 -5.68 8.77 0.66
N LEU A 90 -6.84 8.36 1.20
CA LEU A 90 -8.10 8.40 0.45
C LEU A 90 -8.67 9.80 0.28
N THR A 91 -8.52 10.67 1.30
CA THR A 91 -9.11 12.01 1.29
C THR A 91 -8.17 13.10 0.74
N GLY A 92 -6.86 12.82 0.67
CA GLY A 92 -5.85 13.83 0.38
C GLY A 92 -5.74 14.91 1.48
N GLN A 93 -6.20 14.62 2.70
CA GLN A 93 -6.28 15.59 3.79
C GLN A 93 -5.56 15.08 5.04
N TYR A 94 -4.88 15.98 5.74
CA TYR A 94 -4.35 15.71 7.07
C TYR A 94 -5.46 15.40 8.07
N SER A 95 -5.14 14.68 9.15
CA SER A 95 -6.10 14.25 10.18
C SER A 95 -6.91 15.38 10.78
N HIS A 96 -6.35 16.58 10.96
CA HIS A 96 -7.07 17.75 11.48
C HIS A 96 -8.13 18.30 10.52
N LEU A 97 -8.10 17.90 9.23
CA LEU A 97 -9.13 18.25 8.25
C LEU A 97 -10.12 17.11 8.02
N ASN A 98 -9.64 15.86 7.93
CA ASN A 98 -10.53 14.72 7.73
C ASN A 98 -11.17 14.18 9.01
N GLY A 99 -10.68 14.58 10.20
CA GLY A 99 -11.23 14.21 11.51
C GLY A 99 -10.88 12.80 11.98
N VAL A 100 -9.93 12.11 11.32
CA VAL A 100 -9.51 10.74 11.67
C VAL A 100 -8.13 10.81 12.31
N TYR A 101 -8.04 10.62 13.63
CA TYR A 101 -6.82 10.80 14.41
C TYR A 101 -6.27 9.50 14.99
N THR A 102 -7.14 8.54 15.30
CA THR A 102 -6.81 7.34 16.08
C THR A 102 -7.32 6.08 15.39
N LEU A 103 -6.97 4.91 15.94
CA LEU A 103 -7.51 3.63 15.50
C LEU A 103 -9.02 3.48 15.77
N ASP A 104 -9.57 4.29 16.67
CA ASP A 104 -10.98 4.22 17.06
C ASP A 104 -11.88 5.09 16.19
N ASP A 105 -11.31 6.00 15.41
CA ASP A 105 -12.03 6.85 14.49
C ASP A 105 -12.45 6.11 13.21
N ALA A 106 -13.39 6.68 12.49
CA ALA A 106 -13.92 6.13 11.24
C ALA A 106 -13.91 7.18 10.12
N LEU A 107 -13.64 6.76 8.88
CA LEU A 107 -13.91 7.60 7.72
C LEU A 107 -15.42 7.55 7.43
N ARG A 108 -16.08 8.70 7.53
CA ARG A 108 -17.53 8.78 7.30
C ARG A 108 -17.85 8.66 5.81
N PRO A 109 -18.89 7.89 5.43
CA PRO A 109 -19.27 7.69 4.04
C PRO A 109 -19.58 8.99 3.28
N GLU A 110 -20.01 10.04 3.95
CA GLU A 110 -20.35 11.34 3.36
C GLU A 110 -19.11 12.13 2.93
N GLN A 111 -17.96 11.88 3.57
CA GLN A 111 -16.71 12.60 3.27
C GLN A 111 -16.28 12.39 1.81
N ASP A 112 -15.74 13.44 1.24
CA ASP A 112 -15.14 13.37 -0.09
C ASP A 112 -13.86 12.53 -0.08
N ASN A 113 -13.67 11.77 -1.14
CA ASN A 113 -12.49 10.93 -1.30
C ASN A 113 -12.16 10.69 -2.78
N ILE A 114 -10.96 10.23 -3.05
CA ILE A 114 -10.48 10.01 -4.42
C ILE A 114 -11.37 9.04 -5.22
N ALA A 115 -11.94 8.00 -4.61
CA ALA A 115 -12.79 7.05 -5.30
C ALA A 115 -14.09 7.71 -5.81
N LYS A 116 -14.73 8.56 -5.00
CA LYS A 116 -15.89 9.36 -5.43
C LYS A 116 -15.56 10.28 -6.61
N ARG A 117 -14.39 10.93 -6.55
CA ARG A 117 -13.93 11.81 -7.63
C ARG A 117 -13.68 11.04 -8.92
N LEU A 118 -13.08 9.86 -8.81
CA LEU A 118 -12.88 8.99 -9.97
C LEU A 118 -14.19 8.45 -10.55
N GLN A 119 -15.18 8.10 -9.74
CA GLN A 119 -16.53 7.78 -10.22
C GLN A 119 -17.16 8.93 -11.00
N GLN A 120 -17.04 10.18 -10.46
CA GLN A 120 -17.55 11.38 -11.14
C GLN A 120 -16.85 11.63 -12.48
N ALA A 121 -15.58 11.23 -12.59
CA ALA A 121 -14.80 11.29 -13.81
C ALA A 121 -15.06 10.11 -14.77
N GLY A 122 -16.02 9.23 -14.45
CA GLY A 122 -16.45 8.12 -15.33
C GLY A 122 -15.71 6.80 -15.14
N TYR A 123 -14.86 6.69 -14.13
CA TYR A 123 -14.17 5.43 -13.81
C TYR A 123 -15.09 4.39 -13.19
N ARG A 124 -14.82 3.11 -13.48
CA ARG A 124 -15.30 2.01 -12.65
C ARG A 124 -14.35 1.82 -11.48
N THR A 125 -14.85 1.86 -10.25
CA THR A 125 -14.03 1.86 -9.04
C THR A 125 -14.19 0.56 -8.27
N ALA A 126 -13.08 0.00 -7.80
CA ALA A 126 -13.07 -1.21 -6.99
C ALA A 126 -12.11 -1.09 -5.80
N LEU A 127 -12.48 -1.72 -4.68
CA LEU A 127 -11.65 -1.84 -3.48
C LEU A 127 -11.62 -3.29 -3.01
N ILE A 128 -10.43 -3.87 -2.88
CA ILE A 128 -10.26 -5.25 -2.46
C ILE A 128 -9.19 -5.34 -1.36
N GLY A 129 -9.51 -6.03 -0.26
CA GLY A 129 -8.59 -6.30 0.83
C GLY A 129 -8.78 -5.42 2.07
N LYS A 130 -7.70 -4.94 2.69
CA LYS A 130 -7.77 -4.22 3.96
C LYS A 130 -8.40 -2.84 3.80
N TRP A 131 -9.55 -2.64 4.43
CA TRP A 131 -10.22 -1.34 4.54
C TRP A 131 -9.84 -0.60 5.83
N HIS A 132 -10.16 -1.18 6.96
CA HIS A 132 -9.83 -0.72 8.32
C HIS A 132 -10.30 0.71 8.66
N LEU A 133 -11.34 1.23 7.97
CA LEU A 133 -11.91 2.56 8.21
C LEU A 133 -13.33 2.50 8.79
N LYS A 134 -13.72 1.34 9.32
CA LYS A 134 -14.90 1.01 10.12
C LYS A 134 -16.25 1.15 9.41
N LYS A 135 -16.54 2.26 8.76
CA LYS A 135 -17.79 2.46 8.02
C LYS A 135 -17.72 1.84 6.64
N GLU A 136 -18.85 1.61 6.04
CA GLU A 136 -18.95 1.05 4.69
C GLU A 136 -18.14 1.87 3.68
N PRO A 137 -17.35 1.22 2.78
CA PRO A 137 -16.60 1.92 1.76
C PRO A 137 -17.51 2.72 0.81
N ALA A 138 -17.30 4.03 0.70
CA ALA A 138 -18.07 4.90 -0.18
C ALA A 138 -17.24 5.38 -1.37
N GLY A 139 -17.87 5.39 -2.57
CA GLY A 139 -17.22 5.78 -3.82
C GLY A 139 -16.66 4.59 -4.60
N PHE A 140 -17.04 3.37 -4.24
CA PHE A 140 -16.65 2.17 -4.96
C PHE A 140 -17.87 1.47 -5.55
N ASP A 141 -17.79 1.12 -6.85
CA ASP A 141 -18.82 0.33 -7.53
C ASP A 141 -18.79 -1.14 -7.07
N TYR A 142 -17.61 -1.59 -6.66
CA TYR A 142 -17.38 -2.92 -6.13
C TYR A 142 -16.41 -2.86 -4.94
N TYR A 143 -16.70 -3.58 -3.88
CA TYR A 143 -15.73 -3.83 -2.83
C TYR A 143 -15.86 -5.24 -2.26
N SER A 144 -14.72 -5.79 -1.85
CA SER A 144 -14.61 -7.02 -1.09
C SER A 144 -13.49 -6.82 -0.08
N VAL A 145 -13.84 -6.44 1.15
CA VAL A 145 -12.90 -5.93 2.13
C VAL A 145 -12.87 -6.79 3.39
N PHE A 146 -11.72 -6.80 4.05
CA PHE A 146 -11.60 -7.51 5.32
C PHE A 146 -12.49 -6.89 6.39
N HIS A 147 -13.02 -7.77 7.20
CA HIS A 147 -13.55 -7.42 8.49
C HIS A 147 -12.42 -6.87 9.38
N ASP A 148 -12.52 -5.61 9.83
CA ASP A 148 -11.53 -4.91 10.64
C ASP A 148 -10.09 -5.02 10.08
N GLN A 149 -9.14 -5.51 10.88
CA GLN A 149 -7.73 -5.75 10.51
C GLN A 149 -7.56 -6.91 9.52
N GLY A 150 -8.54 -7.79 9.44
CA GLY A 150 -8.42 -9.05 8.72
C GLY A 150 -7.47 -10.06 9.38
N THR A 151 -7.52 -11.29 8.90
CA THR A 151 -6.61 -12.37 9.25
C THR A 151 -5.78 -12.79 8.04
N TYR A 152 -4.62 -13.39 8.26
CA TYR A 152 -3.82 -13.93 7.15
C TYR A 152 -4.42 -15.20 6.58
N ARG A 153 -4.95 -16.06 7.44
CA ARG A 153 -5.55 -17.35 7.06
C ARG A 153 -7.05 -17.26 7.17
N ASP A 154 -7.75 -17.76 6.16
CA ASP A 154 -9.20 -17.85 6.11
C ASP A 154 -9.91 -16.53 6.49
N PRO A 155 -9.58 -15.41 5.81
CA PRO A 155 -10.12 -14.09 6.17
C PRO A 155 -11.63 -14.01 5.96
N VAL A 156 -12.27 -13.15 6.75
CA VAL A 156 -13.66 -12.74 6.54
C VAL A 156 -13.69 -11.58 5.58
N PHE A 157 -14.41 -11.70 4.46
CA PHE A 157 -14.65 -10.61 3.51
C PHE A 157 -16.06 -10.07 3.66
N LYS A 158 -16.16 -8.74 3.64
CA LYS A 158 -17.41 -7.98 3.57
C LYS A 158 -17.58 -7.39 2.18
N THR A 159 -18.80 -7.50 1.65
CA THR A 159 -19.23 -6.91 0.37
C THR A 159 -20.51 -6.11 0.59
N ALA A 160 -21.02 -5.43 -0.43
CA ALA A 160 -22.27 -4.68 -0.33
C ALA A 160 -23.47 -5.56 0.08
N GLU A 161 -23.46 -6.84 -0.30
CA GLU A 161 -24.55 -7.77 -0.01
C GLU A 161 -24.56 -8.28 1.44
N ASN A 162 -23.39 -8.27 2.11
CA ASN A 162 -23.25 -8.81 3.46
C ASN A 162 -22.67 -7.81 4.47
N TRP A 163 -22.59 -6.54 4.09
CA TRP A 163 -22.22 -5.47 5.01
C TRP A 163 -23.28 -5.31 6.09
N MET A 164 -22.83 -5.27 7.33
CA MET A 164 -23.68 -4.90 8.47
C MET A 164 -23.02 -3.71 9.15
N ASP A 165 -23.80 -2.63 9.28
CA ASP A 165 -23.30 -1.37 9.88
C ASP A 165 -23.25 -1.51 11.40
N ASP A 166 -22.21 -2.17 11.87
CA ASP A 166 -21.85 -2.14 13.28
C ASP A 166 -20.34 -1.95 13.45
N ASP A 167 -19.97 -1.23 14.48
CA ASP A 167 -18.58 -0.98 14.85
C ASP A 167 -17.85 -2.25 15.37
N LYS A 168 -18.57 -3.35 15.53
CA LYS A 168 -18.06 -4.62 16.05
C LYS A 168 -17.65 -5.58 14.94
N GLY A 169 -17.80 -5.14 13.71
CA GLY A 169 -17.35 -5.89 12.55
C GLY A 169 -18.16 -7.15 12.26
N VAL A 170 -19.45 -7.17 12.60
CA VAL A 170 -20.36 -8.24 12.23
C VAL A 170 -20.64 -8.24 10.73
N GLY A 171 -20.99 -9.41 10.20
CA GLY A 171 -21.22 -9.62 8.77
C GLY A 171 -19.97 -10.10 8.04
N GLY A 172 -20.12 -10.31 6.74
CA GLY A 172 -19.10 -10.90 5.90
C GLY A 172 -19.17 -12.43 5.83
N ALA A 173 -18.28 -12.99 5.03
CA ALA A 173 -18.14 -14.43 4.82
C ALA A 173 -16.68 -14.85 4.90
N VAL A 174 -16.42 -15.99 5.55
CA VAL A 174 -15.08 -16.60 5.58
C VAL A 174 -14.75 -17.16 4.22
N GLU A 175 -13.57 -16.81 3.68
CA GLU A 175 -13.01 -17.42 2.47
C GLU A 175 -11.75 -18.21 2.82
N LYS A 176 -11.68 -19.46 2.36
CA LYS A 176 -10.56 -20.35 2.62
C LYS A 176 -9.33 -19.96 1.80
N GLY A 177 -8.20 -19.81 2.47
CA GLY A 177 -6.93 -19.52 1.83
C GLY A 177 -6.12 -18.45 2.54
N PHE A 178 -5.04 -18.01 1.89
CA PHE A 178 -4.15 -16.99 2.42
C PHE A 178 -4.55 -15.61 1.91
N SER A 179 -4.68 -14.63 2.79
CA SER A 179 -5.29 -13.33 2.50
C SER A 179 -4.64 -12.56 1.35
N THR A 180 -3.29 -12.57 1.26
CA THR A 180 -2.58 -11.87 0.19
C THR A 180 -2.90 -12.47 -1.18
N ASP A 181 -3.00 -13.82 -1.25
CA ASP A 181 -3.36 -14.53 -2.48
C ASP A 181 -4.83 -14.29 -2.86
N LEU A 182 -5.75 -14.39 -1.88
CA LEU A 182 -7.18 -14.17 -2.10
C LEU A 182 -7.50 -12.74 -2.58
N VAL A 183 -6.83 -11.74 -2.01
CA VAL A 183 -6.96 -10.34 -2.46
C VAL A 183 -6.54 -10.22 -3.93
N THR A 184 -5.41 -10.83 -4.29
CA THR A 184 -4.90 -10.83 -5.66
C THR A 184 -5.82 -11.59 -6.61
N ASP A 185 -6.32 -12.76 -6.22
CA ASP A 185 -7.27 -13.55 -7.04
C ASP A 185 -8.54 -12.76 -7.37
N LYS A 186 -9.08 -12.06 -6.36
CA LYS A 186 -10.25 -11.20 -6.54
C LYS A 186 -9.94 -10.01 -7.44
N ALA A 187 -8.78 -9.37 -7.27
CA ALA A 187 -8.37 -8.24 -8.11
C ALA A 187 -8.19 -8.66 -9.58
N ILE A 188 -7.52 -9.79 -9.83
CA ILE A 188 -7.35 -10.35 -11.18
C ILE A 188 -8.71 -10.70 -11.80
N ARG A 189 -9.57 -11.36 -11.06
CA ARG A 189 -10.92 -11.70 -11.54
C ARG A 189 -11.69 -10.44 -11.93
N TRP A 190 -11.72 -9.44 -11.06
CA TRP A 190 -12.42 -8.20 -11.32
C TRP A 190 -11.85 -7.46 -12.55
N ILE A 191 -10.52 -7.41 -12.72
CA ILE A 191 -9.87 -6.82 -13.90
C ILE A 191 -10.31 -7.56 -15.18
N LYS A 192 -10.39 -8.88 -15.16
CA LYS A 192 -10.80 -9.69 -16.32
C LYS A 192 -12.29 -9.56 -16.67
N GLU A 193 -13.14 -9.42 -15.67
CA GLU A 193 -14.61 -9.35 -15.79
C GLU A 193 -15.17 -7.92 -15.90
N ARG A 194 -14.32 -6.88 -15.77
CA ARG A 194 -14.73 -5.47 -15.75
C ARG A 194 -15.46 -5.03 -17.02
N ASP A 195 -16.24 -3.97 -16.95
CA ASP A 195 -16.72 -3.23 -18.10
C ASP A 195 -15.54 -2.62 -18.89
N ARG A 196 -15.24 -3.18 -20.05
CA ARG A 196 -14.10 -2.78 -20.90
C ARG A 196 -14.31 -1.45 -21.63
N THR A 197 -15.52 -0.87 -21.56
CA THR A 197 -15.84 0.40 -22.20
C THR A 197 -15.47 1.62 -21.37
N LYS A 198 -15.05 1.40 -20.11
CA LYS A 198 -14.70 2.45 -19.16
C LYS A 198 -13.30 2.24 -18.58
N PRO A 199 -12.59 3.32 -18.26
CA PRO A 199 -11.39 3.21 -17.47
C PRO A 199 -11.72 2.69 -16.05
N PHE A 200 -10.77 2.03 -15.41
CA PHE A 200 -10.96 1.55 -14.05
C PHE A 200 -9.96 2.18 -13.07
N SER A 201 -10.38 2.23 -11.81
CA SER A 201 -9.52 2.49 -10.67
C SER A 201 -9.70 1.38 -9.64
N MET A 202 -8.66 0.56 -9.48
CA MET A 202 -8.60 -0.56 -8.55
C MET A 202 -7.70 -0.21 -7.35
N PHE A 203 -8.25 -0.28 -6.15
CA PHE A 203 -7.54 -0.21 -4.89
C PHE A 203 -7.34 -1.63 -4.35
N CYS A 204 -6.11 -2.14 -4.41
CA CYS A 204 -5.72 -3.48 -3.97
C CYS A 204 -4.92 -3.36 -2.69
N HIS A 205 -5.53 -3.67 -1.53
CA HIS A 205 -4.98 -3.40 -0.22
C HIS A 205 -4.63 -4.70 0.52
N PHE A 206 -3.34 -4.95 0.71
CA PHE A 206 -2.86 -6.10 1.47
C PHE A 206 -2.88 -5.84 2.99
N LYS A 207 -3.07 -6.91 3.78
CA LYS A 207 -2.78 -6.92 5.22
C LYS A 207 -1.28 -7.05 5.51
N ALA A 208 -0.55 -7.71 4.63
CA ALA A 208 0.89 -7.91 4.75
C ALA A 208 1.61 -6.54 4.65
N THR A 209 2.61 -6.28 5.42
CA THR A 209 3.37 -7.13 6.35
C THR A 209 2.97 -6.99 7.83
N HIS A 210 1.82 -6.40 8.13
CA HIS A 210 1.36 -6.14 9.51
C HIS A 210 1.51 -7.37 10.41
N GLU A 211 1.83 -7.17 11.68
CA GLU A 211 1.83 -8.23 12.70
C GLU A 211 0.56 -9.13 12.57
N PRO A 212 0.68 -10.44 12.61
CA PRO A 212 1.79 -11.28 13.08
C PRO A 212 2.86 -11.63 12.03
N CYS A 213 2.91 -10.98 10.87
CA CYS A 213 3.86 -11.24 9.79
C CYS A 213 3.80 -12.70 9.30
N ASP A 214 2.58 -13.27 9.25
CA ASP A 214 2.39 -14.65 8.76
C ASP A 214 2.60 -14.72 7.24
N PHE A 215 3.01 -15.87 6.77
CA PHE A 215 3.39 -16.10 5.37
C PHE A 215 2.79 -17.42 4.85
N PRO A 216 2.54 -17.53 3.54
CA PRO A 216 2.07 -18.78 2.95
C PRO A 216 3.18 -19.82 2.95
N GLU A 217 2.79 -21.09 2.99
CA GLU A 217 3.66 -22.27 3.12
C GLU A 217 4.83 -22.28 2.12
N ARG A 218 4.61 -21.77 0.91
CA ARG A 218 5.64 -21.71 -0.13
C ARG A 218 6.86 -20.82 0.24
N PHE A 219 6.74 -20.00 1.28
CA PHE A 219 7.84 -19.17 1.80
C PHE A 219 8.36 -19.65 3.17
N ALA A 220 7.83 -20.75 3.72
CA ALA A 220 8.19 -21.21 5.06
C ALA A 220 9.69 -21.50 5.22
N HIS A 221 10.37 -21.94 4.16
CA HIS A 221 11.80 -22.24 4.18
C HIS A 221 12.70 -21.15 3.60
N LEU A 222 12.09 -20.03 3.15
CA LEU A 222 12.87 -18.89 2.72
C LEU A 222 13.66 -18.34 3.91
N TYR A 223 14.96 -18.14 3.74
CA TYR A 223 15.90 -17.69 4.78
C TYR A 223 16.21 -18.69 5.90
N ASP A 224 15.96 -20.00 5.72
CA ASP A 224 16.45 -20.99 6.65
C ASP A 224 17.99 -20.92 6.76
N GLY A 225 18.50 -20.85 7.99
CA GLY A 225 19.93 -20.73 8.26
C GLY A 225 20.55 -19.36 7.94
N VAL A 226 19.78 -18.41 7.46
CA VAL A 226 20.28 -17.04 7.23
C VAL A 226 20.37 -16.28 8.54
N LYS A 227 21.52 -15.63 8.73
CA LYS A 227 21.74 -14.61 9.78
C LYS A 227 21.70 -13.23 9.14
N PHE A 228 20.71 -12.44 9.53
CA PHE A 228 20.54 -11.07 9.03
C PHE A 228 21.52 -10.10 9.72
N PRO A 229 22.04 -9.09 9.01
CA PRO A 229 22.79 -8.00 9.61
C PRO A 229 21.94 -7.21 10.60
N GLU A 230 22.57 -6.67 11.62
CA GLU A 230 21.91 -5.92 12.70
C GLU A 230 22.01 -4.41 12.44
N PRO A 231 20.95 -3.61 12.68
CA PRO A 231 21.09 -2.16 12.70
C PRO A 231 22.04 -1.72 13.80
N GLU A 232 22.81 -0.65 13.57
CA GLU A 232 23.84 -0.17 14.52
C GLU A 232 23.29 0.15 15.91
N ASN A 233 22.02 0.59 15.96
CA ASN A 233 21.33 0.98 17.18
C ASN A 233 20.39 -0.10 17.76
N LEU A 234 20.51 -1.36 17.29
CA LEU A 234 19.72 -2.50 17.81
C LEU A 234 19.81 -2.62 19.33
N LEU A 235 21.00 -2.35 19.89
CA LEU A 235 21.30 -2.54 21.31
C LEU A 235 21.11 -1.27 22.16
N GLU A 236 20.36 -0.30 21.68
CA GLU A 236 19.88 0.79 22.52
C GLU A 236 18.81 0.27 23.48
N PHE A 237 19.11 0.30 24.79
CA PHE A 237 18.19 -0.13 25.83
C PHE A 237 17.58 1.05 26.59
N GLY A 238 16.28 0.96 26.79
CA GLY A 238 15.52 1.95 27.53
C GLY A 238 15.05 3.15 26.70
N PRO A 239 14.13 3.95 27.23
CA PRO A 239 13.61 5.12 26.55
C PRO A 239 14.65 6.21 26.44
N ALA A 240 14.64 6.97 25.34
CA ALA A 240 15.44 8.17 25.22
C ALA A 240 15.14 9.14 26.39
N LYS A 241 16.15 9.83 26.89
CA LYS A 241 16.02 10.81 28.01
C LYS A 241 14.98 11.89 27.74
N SER A 242 14.70 12.19 26.48
CA SER A 242 13.68 13.16 26.05
C SER A 242 12.24 12.68 26.24
N GLY A 243 12.01 11.41 26.60
CA GLY A 243 10.66 10.81 26.68
C GLY A 243 9.97 10.53 25.33
N ARG A 244 10.59 10.89 24.19
CA ARG A 244 9.99 10.71 22.86
C ARG A 244 9.73 9.26 22.48
N THR A 245 10.43 8.33 23.12
CA THR A 245 10.35 6.90 22.83
C THR A 245 9.42 6.12 23.77
N PHE A 246 8.71 6.78 24.68
CA PHE A 246 7.78 6.08 25.60
C PHE A 246 6.66 5.32 24.88
N ALA A 247 6.25 5.78 23.70
CA ALA A 247 5.27 5.07 22.87
C ALA A 247 5.92 4.00 21.97
N GLY A 248 7.24 3.90 21.92
CA GLY A 248 7.96 2.87 21.18
C GLY A 248 7.70 1.49 21.75
N GLN A 249 7.72 0.48 20.89
CA GLN A 249 7.54 -0.91 21.26
C GLN A 249 8.91 -1.61 21.26
N PRO A 250 9.51 -1.91 22.43
CA PRO A 250 10.77 -2.64 22.47
C PRO A 250 10.60 -4.08 21.97
N LEU A 251 11.64 -4.60 21.34
CA LEU A 251 11.65 -5.96 20.77
C LEU A 251 11.25 -7.03 21.77
N GLU A 252 11.56 -6.85 23.05
CA GLU A 252 11.20 -7.79 24.13
C GLU A 252 9.67 -7.94 24.27
N THR A 253 8.90 -6.90 23.91
CA THR A 253 7.43 -6.99 23.88
C THR A 253 6.96 -8.00 22.82
N MET A 254 7.66 -8.10 21.68
CA MET A 254 7.34 -9.10 20.65
C MET A 254 7.56 -10.54 21.18
N ALA A 255 8.68 -10.79 21.86
CA ALA A 255 8.95 -12.08 22.46
C ALA A 255 7.90 -12.44 23.52
N TRP A 256 7.45 -11.46 24.32
CA TRP A 256 6.35 -11.66 25.26
C TRP A 256 5.03 -12.00 24.55
N ARG A 257 4.70 -11.36 23.43
CA ARG A 257 3.51 -11.68 22.60
C ARG A 257 3.58 -13.10 22.06
N TRP A 258 4.74 -13.51 21.51
CA TRP A 258 4.95 -14.89 21.02
C TRP A 258 4.77 -15.92 22.12
N ASN A 259 5.34 -15.66 23.29
CA ASN A 259 5.17 -16.57 24.43
C ASN A 259 3.71 -16.66 24.89
N LYS A 260 3.00 -15.53 24.95
CA LYS A 260 1.56 -15.52 25.27
C LYS A 260 0.73 -16.27 24.24
N ALA A 261 0.94 -16.05 22.96
CA ALA A 261 0.23 -16.78 21.90
C ALA A 261 0.48 -18.29 21.96
N TYR A 262 1.67 -18.73 22.39
CA TYR A 262 1.99 -20.15 22.54
C TYR A 262 1.40 -20.76 23.81
N THR A 263 1.47 -20.07 24.93
CA THR A 263 1.06 -20.61 26.24
C THR A 263 -0.43 -20.46 26.52
N ASP A 264 -1.10 -19.52 25.86
CA ASP A 264 -2.52 -19.18 26.08
C ASP A 264 -3.23 -18.86 24.74
N PRO A 265 -3.20 -19.77 23.75
CA PRO A 265 -3.68 -19.49 22.39
C PRO A 265 -5.20 -19.23 22.34
N GLU A 266 -5.98 -19.76 23.28
CA GLU A 266 -7.43 -19.61 23.33
C GLU A 266 -7.86 -18.19 23.75
N ASN A 267 -7.04 -17.51 24.55
CA ASN A 267 -7.32 -16.16 25.06
C ASN A 267 -6.45 -15.08 24.42
N TRP A 268 -5.59 -15.46 23.47
CA TRP A 268 -4.74 -14.50 22.78
C TRP A 268 -5.40 -14.04 21.45
N TRP A 269 -5.23 -12.78 21.10
CA TRP A 269 -5.95 -12.13 20.01
C TRP A 269 -5.46 -12.54 18.60
N THR A 270 -4.27 -13.16 18.48
CA THR A 270 -3.71 -13.53 17.17
C THR A 270 -2.80 -14.75 17.24
N TYR A 271 -2.62 -15.38 16.11
CA TYR A 271 -1.69 -16.47 15.87
C TYR A 271 -0.37 -15.91 15.33
N TYR A 272 0.76 -16.50 15.71
CA TYR A 272 2.07 -16.21 15.14
C TYR A 272 2.70 -17.46 14.53
N PRO A 273 3.47 -17.31 13.41
CA PRO A 273 4.16 -18.46 12.83
C PRO A 273 5.35 -18.92 13.70
N GLU A 274 5.74 -20.16 13.51
CA GLU A 274 6.95 -20.76 14.09
C GLU A 274 7.11 -20.57 15.61
N LEU A 275 6.11 -20.96 16.37
CA LEU A 275 6.18 -21.04 17.82
C LEU A 275 6.46 -22.49 18.31
N PRO A 276 7.08 -22.71 19.49
CA PRO A 276 7.50 -21.69 20.47
C PRO A 276 8.76 -20.91 20.05
N PHE A 277 8.86 -19.67 20.50
CA PHE A 277 10.10 -18.90 20.42
C PHE A 277 10.98 -19.23 21.64
N CYS A 278 12.19 -19.73 21.39
CA CYS A 278 13.17 -19.98 22.42
C CYS A 278 14.11 -18.76 22.55
N GLY A 279 13.86 -17.92 23.54
CA GLY A 279 14.75 -16.81 23.89
C GLY A 279 16.06 -17.27 24.53
N VAL A 280 16.95 -16.33 24.83
CA VAL A 280 18.20 -16.57 25.53
C VAL A 280 18.07 -16.06 26.97
N GLU A 281 18.01 -16.98 27.93
CA GLU A 281 17.92 -16.62 29.34
C GLU A 281 19.27 -16.09 29.88
N GLY A 282 19.21 -15.10 30.77
CA GLY A 282 20.37 -14.56 31.45
C GLY A 282 21.27 -13.64 30.62
N ASP A 283 21.02 -13.51 29.32
CA ASP A 283 21.75 -12.60 28.43
C ASP A 283 20.79 -11.74 27.61
N SER A 284 20.57 -10.50 28.05
CA SER A 284 19.64 -9.57 27.40
C SER A 284 20.08 -9.17 25.99
N VAL A 285 21.37 -9.12 25.70
CA VAL A 285 21.92 -8.80 24.39
C VAL A 285 21.67 -9.96 23.42
N ALA A 286 22.03 -11.16 23.81
CA ALA A 286 21.80 -12.36 23.02
C ALA A 286 20.29 -12.58 22.77
N ASN A 287 19.46 -12.35 23.80
CA ASN A 287 18.01 -12.47 23.68
C ASN A 287 17.43 -11.45 22.66
N ARG A 288 17.80 -10.18 22.75
CA ARG A 288 17.36 -9.15 21.78
C ARG A 288 17.76 -9.49 20.36
N ARG A 289 18.99 -10.00 20.15
CA ARG A 289 19.44 -10.48 18.84
C ARG A 289 18.60 -11.64 18.32
N ALA A 290 18.27 -12.60 19.17
CA ALA A 290 17.40 -13.73 18.78
C ALA A 290 16.01 -13.27 18.37
N ILE A 291 15.41 -12.31 19.11
CA ILE A 291 14.11 -11.70 18.77
C ILE A 291 14.19 -11.00 17.41
N TYR A 292 15.21 -10.18 17.19
CA TYR A 292 15.45 -9.48 15.94
C TYR A 292 15.53 -10.45 14.75
N GLN A 293 16.32 -11.51 14.86
CA GLN A 293 16.51 -12.49 13.80
C GLN A 293 15.21 -13.19 13.41
N LYS A 294 14.35 -13.53 14.40
CA LYS A 294 13.03 -14.10 14.11
C LYS A 294 12.09 -13.07 13.48
N LEU A 295 12.01 -11.86 14.05
CA LEU A 295 11.14 -10.81 13.54
C LEU A 295 11.45 -10.50 12.06
N VAL A 296 12.71 -10.28 11.73
CA VAL A 296 13.14 -9.96 10.35
C VAL A 296 12.86 -11.12 9.40
N ARG A 297 13.11 -12.35 9.82
CA ARG A 297 12.82 -13.54 9.01
C ARG A 297 11.35 -13.65 8.65
N ASP A 298 10.48 -13.58 9.64
CA ASP A 298 9.03 -13.67 9.45
C ASP A 298 8.52 -12.52 8.59
N TYR A 299 9.00 -11.30 8.86
CA TYR A 299 8.65 -10.11 8.11
C TYR A 299 9.07 -10.20 6.63
N LEU A 300 10.28 -10.63 6.32
CA LEU A 300 10.74 -10.76 4.94
C LEU A 300 10.05 -11.90 4.19
N ARG A 301 9.69 -13.01 4.86
CA ARG A 301 8.84 -14.06 4.28
C ARG A 301 7.45 -13.55 3.93
N CYS A 302 6.89 -12.72 4.82
CA CYS A 302 5.60 -12.06 4.58
C CYS A 302 5.70 -11.06 3.42
N ALA A 303 6.79 -10.29 3.33
CA ALA A 303 7.05 -9.36 2.24
C ALA A 303 7.23 -10.07 0.89
N ALA A 304 7.86 -11.26 0.87
CA ALA A 304 7.99 -12.07 -0.34
C ALA A 304 6.63 -12.47 -0.94
N ALA A 305 5.61 -12.67 -0.09
CA ALA A 305 4.25 -12.93 -0.56
C ALA A 305 3.62 -11.71 -1.25
N ILE A 306 3.96 -10.48 -0.82
CA ILE A 306 3.52 -9.26 -1.51
C ILE A 306 4.16 -9.20 -2.90
N ASP A 307 5.47 -9.39 -2.99
CA ASP A 307 6.20 -9.32 -4.27
C ASP A 307 5.67 -10.33 -5.29
N ASP A 308 5.47 -11.59 -4.89
CA ASP A 308 4.87 -12.63 -5.74
C ASP A 308 3.49 -12.21 -6.28
N ASN A 309 2.66 -11.64 -5.43
CA ASN A 309 1.33 -11.18 -5.80
C ASN A 309 1.34 -9.91 -6.66
N ILE A 310 2.28 -8.98 -6.46
CA ILE A 310 2.52 -7.88 -7.39
C ILE A 310 2.87 -8.43 -8.79
N GLY A 311 3.75 -9.43 -8.84
CA GLY A 311 4.09 -10.09 -10.10
C GLY A 311 2.89 -10.67 -10.83
N ARG A 312 1.94 -11.26 -10.10
CA ARG A 312 0.68 -11.77 -10.66
C ARG A 312 -0.19 -10.66 -11.23
N LEU A 313 -0.30 -9.52 -10.53
CA LEU A 313 -1.04 -8.35 -11.01
C LEU A 313 -0.39 -7.74 -12.26
N LEU A 314 0.92 -7.56 -12.28
CA LEU A 314 1.64 -7.02 -13.43
C LEU A 314 1.49 -7.91 -14.66
N ARG A 315 1.65 -9.24 -14.51
CA ARG A 315 1.41 -10.20 -15.61
C ARG A 315 -0.02 -10.13 -16.13
N THR A 316 -1.01 -9.94 -15.25
CA THR A 316 -2.40 -9.76 -15.67
C THR A 316 -2.59 -8.51 -16.52
N LEU A 317 -1.94 -7.39 -16.16
CA LEU A 317 -1.99 -6.19 -17.00
C LEU A 317 -1.33 -6.41 -18.36
N ASP A 318 -0.21 -7.15 -18.41
CA ASP A 318 0.47 -7.51 -19.67
C ASP A 318 -0.44 -8.40 -20.55
N GLU A 319 -1.00 -9.46 -19.99
CA GLU A 319 -1.87 -10.43 -20.68
C GLU A 319 -3.17 -9.80 -21.21
N GLU A 320 -3.74 -8.86 -20.47
CA GLU A 320 -4.96 -8.13 -20.87
C GLU A 320 -4.69 -6.93 -21.79
N GLY A 321 -3.43 -6.67 -22.15
CA GLY A 321 -3.03 -5.54 -23.01
C GLY A 321 -3.27 -4.17 -22.34
N LEU A 322 -3.20 -4.09 -21.02
CA LEU A 322 -3.50 -2.90 -20.23
C LEU A 322 -2.27 -2.15 -19.74
N ALA A 323 -1.10 -2.79 -19.78
CA ALA A 323 0.11 -2.31 -19.13
C ALA A 323 0.52 -0.90 -19.57
N GLU A 324 0.41 -0.59 -20.87
CA GLU A 324 0.78 0.72 -21.43
C GLU A 324 -0.17 1.86 -21.04
N ASN A 325 -1.42 1.55 -20.74
CA ASN A 325 -2.43 2.55 -20.38
C ASN A 325 -2.93 2.40 -18.92
N THR A 326 -2.07 1.95 -18.04
CA THR A 326 -2.38 1.81 -16.60
C THR A 326 -1.30 2.50 -15.76
N VAL A 327 -1.73 3.44 -14.93
CA VAL A 327 -0.92 3.97 -13.82
C VAL A 327 -0.89 2.91 -12.74
N VAL A 328 0.27 2.33 -12.47
CA VAL A 328 0.48 1.37 -11.37
C VAL A 328 1.22 2.09 -10.26
N ILE A 329 0.63 2.12 -9.08
CA ILE A 329 1.22 2.72 -7.88
C ILE A 329 1.35 1.64 -6.82
N TYR A 330 2.53 1.53 -6.24
CA TYR A 330 2.74 0.74 -5.02
C TYR A 330 3.20 1.65 -3.88
N VAL A 331 2.50 1.53 -2.75
CA VAL A 331 2.84 2.25 -1.50
C VAL A 331 2.57 1.37 -0.27
N SER A 332 3.08 1.80 0.88
CA SER A 332 2.62 1.34 2.19
C SER A 332 1.83 2.45 2.90
N ASP A 333 0.97 2.09 3.84
CA ASP A 333 0.27 3.10 4.64
C ASP A 333 1.20 3.81 5.64
N GLN A 334 2.28 3.16 6.08
CA GLN A 334 3.40 3.73 6.86
C GLN A 334 4.64 2.86 6.76
N GLY A 335 5.73 3.35 7.35
CA GLY A 335 6.92 2.54 7.59
C GLY A 335 6.80 1.70 8.88
N TYR A 336 7.93 1.11 9.31
CA TYR A 336 7.97 0.17 10.43
C TYR A 336 9.39 0.06 10.97
N PHE A 337 9.57 -0.13 12.28
CA PHE A 337 10.86 -0.47 12.86
C PHE A 337 11.17 -1.95 12.70
N LEU A 338 12.32 -2.26 12.16
CA LEU A 338 12.87 -3.61 12.08
C LEU A 338 14.14 -3.73 12.95
N GLY A 339 14.03 -3.37 14.23
CA GLY A 339 15.11 -3.45 15.20
C GLY A 339 15.86 -2.15 15.44
N GLU A 340 15.68 -1.13 14.63
CA GLU A 340 16.28 0.19 14.87
C GLU A 340 15.84 0.71 16.25
N HIS A 341 16.79 1.29 16.99
CA HIS A 341 16.59 1.74 18.38
C HIS A 341 16.11 0.64 19.34
N GLY A 342 16.27 -0.64 18.97
CA GLY A 342 15.73 -1.77 19.71
C GLY A 342 14.21 -1.90 19.68
N PHE A 343 13.54 -1.29 18.69
CA PHE A 343 12.08 -1.28 18.55
C PHE A 343 11.58 -2.19 17.43
N PHE A 344 10.29 -2.50 17.50
CA PHE A 344 9.43 -2.95 16.41
C PHE A 344 8.17 -2.07 16.40
N ASP A 345 7.23 -2.32 15.46
CA ASP A 345 6.01 -1.54 15.29
C ASP A 345 6.31 -0.11 14.71
N LYS A 346 5.45 0.83 14.96
CA LYS A 346 5.45 2.21 14.45
C LYS A 346 5.00 3.17 15.55
N ARG A 347 4.23 4.22 15.28
CA ARG A 347 3.50 5.12 16.20
C ARG A 347 4.30 6.30 16.74
N ILE A 348 5.58 6.38 16.50
CA ILE A 348 6.41 7.52 16.94
C ILE A 348 7.02 8.23 15.73
N MET A 349 7.39 9.50 15.89
CA MET A 349 7.88 10.35 14.80
C MET A 349 9.38 10.17 14.56
N TYR A 350 9.72 9.00 14.01
CA TYR A 350 11.06 8.67 13.53
C TYR A 350 11.01 8.44 12.02
N GLU A 351 12.17 8.40 11.38
CA GLU A 351 12.28 8.17 9.95
C GLU A 351 11.66 6.82 9.55
N GLU A 352 11.96 5.76 10.32
CA GLU A 352 11.58 4.39 10.03
C GLU A 352 10.05 4.19 9.95
N PRO A 353 9.23 4.67 10.91
CA PRO A 353 7.79 4.55 10.80
C PRO A 353 7.11 5.58 9.88
N LEU A 354 7.76 6.71 9.60
CA LEU A 354 7.15 7.74 8.74
C LEU A 354 7.46 7.50 7.26
N ARG A 355 8.69 7.06 6.92
CA ARG A 355 9.12 6.83 5.55
C ARG A 355 8.52 5.54 5.02
N MET A 356 7.75 5.66 3.94
CA MET A 356 7.11 4.53 3.28
C MET A 356 7.66 4.33 1.87
N PRO A 357 7.63 3.10 1.31
CA PRO A 357 7.96 2.90 -0.09
C PRO A 357 6.92 3.57 -0.98
N PHE A 358 7.39 4.13 -2.10
CA PHE A 358 6.52 4.67 -3.15
C PHE A 358 7.15 4.41 -4.51
N VAL A 359 6.49 3.59 -5.30
CA VAL A 359 6.89 3.30 -6.69
C VAL A 359 5.70 3.57 -7.60
N ILE A 360 5.93 4.27 -8.69
CA ILE A 360 4.90 4.59 -9.69
C ILE A 360 5.39 4.29 -11.10
N ARG A 361 4.56 3.66 -11.90
CA ARG A 361 4.80 3.37 -13.31
C ARG A 361 3.64 3.86 -14.16
N TYR A 362 3.95 4.65 -15.18
CA TYR A 362 3.04 4.98 -16.27
C TYR A 362 3.86 5.24 -17.54
N PRO A 363 3.99 4.26 -18.46
CA PRO A 363 4.92 4.33 -19.58
C PRO A 363 4.72 5.53 -20.52
N LYS A 364 3.49 6.04 -20.59
CA LYS A 364 3.17 7.19 -21.47
C LYS A 364 3.73 8.53 -20.97
N GLU A 365 3.96 8.68 -19.66
CA GLU A 365 4.30 9.98 -19.06
C GLU A 365 5.48 9.93 -18.07
N ILE A 366 5.76 8.77 -17.49
CA ILE A 366 6.84 8.61 -16.50
C ILE A 366 7.99 7.86 -17.15
N PRO A 367 9.16 8.49 -17.31
CA PRO A 367 10.33 7.80 -17.83
C PRO A 367 10.73 6.62 -16.94
N ALA A 368 11.14 5.52 -17.56
CA ALA A 368 11.60 4.34 -16.84
C ALA A 368 12.92 4.62 -16.09
N GLY A 369 13.06 4.07 -14.87
CA GLY A 369 14.29 4.13 -14.07
C GLY A 369 14.58 5.53 -13.47
N THR A 370 13.57 6.33 -13.18
CA THR A 370 13.70 7.66 -12.56
C THR A 370 13.34 7.70 -11.08
#